data_c9d0ac1f5dd0ef2c631f245918ad4712
#
_entry.id   c9d0ac1f5dd0ef2c631f245918ad4712
#
_cell.length_a   1.000
_cell.length_b   1.000
_cell.length_c   1.000
_cell.angle_alpha   90.00
_cell.angle_beta   90.00
_cell.angle_gamma   90.00
#
_symmetry.space_group_name_H-M   'P 1'
#
loop_
_entity.id
_entity.type
_entity.pdbx_description
1 polymer ?
#
loop_
_entity_poly.entity_id
_entity_poly.type
_entity_poly.pdbx_seq_one_letter_code
_entity_poly.pdbx_strand_id
1 'polypeptide(L)'
;MWIGSAAAAPLPSSAIDNIGALFAAVASDRSLVEETEVDQSEVALNLRRQVVKYPRNIAAGTVIIDTAQTFLYYVLGDGKAIRYGVGVGRKGFTWSGVQSVTRKAEWPDWTPPTEMIARQPYLARWMAGGPGNPLGARALYLGGTIYRIHGTNDPRTIGKQVSSGCIRMLNADVIDLYSRVDVGTKIVVLPNHNNVARIATPTSVVPVRFAAPRTYDLHASNIY
;
A
#
# COMPACT_ATOMS: atom_id res chain seq x y z
N MET A 1 -25.08 -68.25 -26.80
CA MET A 1 -25.23 -66.79 -26.55
C MET A 1 -24.41 -66.50 -25.31
N TRP A 2 -23.20 -66.00 -25.49
CA TRP A 2 -22.29 -65.63 -24.38
C TRP A 2 -22.35 -64.12 -24.23
N ILE A 3 -22.75 -63.62 -23.04
CA ILE A 3 -22.73 -62.23 -22.70
C ILE A 3 -21.42 -61.96 -21.94
N GLY A 4 -20.44 -61.36 -22.63
CA GLY A 4 -19.17 -60.92 -22.03
C GLY A 4 -19.37 -59.75 -21.10
N SER A 5 -19.09 -59.92 -19.83
CA SER A 5 -18.99 -58.85 -18.86
C SER A 5 -17.68 -58.07 -19.08
N ALA A 6 -17.76 -56.81 -19.51
CA ALA A 6 -16.60 -55.95 -19.61
C ALA A 6 -16.26 -55.41 -18.21
N ALA A 7 -15.17 -55.90 -17.63
CA ALA A 7 -14.62 -55.31 -16.40
C ALA A 7 -13.98 -53.95 -16.74
N ALA A 8 -14.39 -52.91 -16.06
CA ALA A 8 -13.77 -51.59 -16.18
C ALA A 8 -12.33 -51.63 -15.64
N ALA A 9 -11.39 -51.18 -16.45
CA ALA A 9 -9.99 -51.04 -16.03
C ALA A 9 -9.84 -50.00 -14.90
N PRO A 10 -8.97 -50.24 -13.91
CA PRO A 10 -8.71 -49.24 -12.89
C PRO A 10 -8.04 -48.01 -13.50
N LEU A 11 -8.46 -46.80 -13.02
CA LEU A 11 -7.86 -45.53 -13.44
C LEU A 11 -6.37 -45.48 -13.02
N PRO A 12 -5.50 -44.85 -13.82
CA PRO A 12 -4.07 -44.71 -13.47
C PRO A 12 -3.91 -43.86 -12.22
N SER A 13 -2.96 -44.23 -11.35
CA SER A 13 -2.66 -43.59 -10.07
C SER A 13 -2.46 -42.07 -10.19
N SER A 14 -1.90 -41.58 -11.30
CA SER A 14 -1.69 -40.16 -11.58
C SER A 14 -2.99 -39.33 -11.71
N ALA A 15 -4.13 -39.97 -11.99
CA ALA A 15 -5.41 -39.27 -12.05
C ALA A 15 -5.97 -38.98 -10.64
N ILE A 16 -5.67 -39.84 -9.68
CA ILE A 16 -6.09 -39.68 -8.28
C ILE A 16 -5.30 -38.56 -7.60
N ASP A 17 -3.99 -38.46 -7.88
CA ASP A 17 -3.12 -37.41 -7.35
C ASP A 17 -3.53 -36.02 -7.84
N ASN A 18 -3.94 -35.89 -9.11
CA ASN A 18 -4.45 -34.64 -9.68
C ASN A 18 -5.79 -34.19 -9.06
N ILE A 19 -6.67 -35.12 -8.73
CA ILE A 19 -7.94 -34.82 -8.06
C ILE A 19 -7.68 -34.33 -6.63
N GLY A 20 -6.76 -34.97 -5.90
CA GLY A 20 -6.37 -34.53 -4.56
C GLY A 20 -5.79 -33.13 -4.56
N ALA A 21 -4.93 -32.77 -5.50
CA ALA A 21 -4.36 -31.45 -5.64
C ALA A 21 -5.43 -30.39 -6.00
N LEU A 22 -6.41 -30.73 -6.81
CA LEU A 22 -7.52 -29.84 -7.18
C LEU A 22 -8.43 -29.57 -5.98
N PHE A 23 -8.77 -30.59 -5.18
CA PHE A 23 -9.55 -30.41 -3.95
C PHE A 23 -8.79 -29.61 -2.89
N ALA A 24 -7.49 -29.78 -2.77
CA ALA A 24 -6.67 -28.98 -1.85
C ALA A 24 -6.61 -27.50 -2.29
N ALA A 25 -6.50 -27.23 -3.60
CA ALA A 25 -6.54 -25.87 -4.13
C ALA A 25 -7.91 -25.19 -3.91
N VAL A 26 -9.02 -25.91 -4.14
CA VAL A 26 -10.38 -25.38 -3.90
C VAL A 26 -10.66 -25.18 -2.42
N ALA A 27 -10.17 -26.05 -1.54
CA ALA A 27 -10.30 -25.89 -0.09
C ALA A 27 -9.49 -24.70 0.43
N SER A 28 -8.30 -24.47 -0.12
CA SER A 28 -7.46 -23.32 0.21
C SER A 28 -8.10 -22.01 -0.24
N ASP A 29 -8.70 -21.97 -1.43
CA ASP A 29 -9.42 -20.80 -1.97
C ASP A 29 -10.68 -20.50 -1.14
N ARG A 30 -11.43 -21.52 -0.74
CA ARG A 30 -12.61 -21.37 0.12
C ARG A 30 -12.25 -20.85 1.52
N SER A 31 -11.14 -21.30 2.09
CA SER A 31 -10.62 -20.79 3.37
C SER A 31 -10.25 -19.32 3.29
N LEU A 32 -9.61 -18.90 2.19
CA LEU A 32 -9.26 -17.49 1.94
C LEU A 32 -10.52 -16.62 1.77
N VAL A 33 -11.57 -17.11 1.13
CA VAL A 33 -12.84 -16.38 0.96
C VAL A 33 -13.55 -16.21 2.30
N GLU A 34 -13.57 -17.23 3.14
CA GLU A 34 -14.23 -17.19 4.45
C GLU A 34 -13.47 -16.27 5.43
N GLU A 35 -12.13 -16.31 5.43
CA GLU A 35 -11.28 -15.39 6.22
C GLU A 35 -11.45 -13.94 5.75
N THR A 36 -11.66 -13.70 4.45
CA THR A 36 -11.87 -12.36 3.90
C THR A 36 -13.23 -11.75 4.22
N GLU A 37 -14.29 -12.56 4.37
CA GLU A 37 -15.62 -12.07 4.74
C GLU A 37 -15.68 -11.64 6.20
N VAL A 38 -15.10 -12.40 7.11
CA VAL A 38 -15.03 -12.06 8.55
C VAL A 38 -14.27 -10.75 8.75
N ASP A 39 -13.14 -10.56 8.04
CA ASP A 39 -12.28 -9.38 8.15
C ASP A 39 -13.01 -8.07 7.76
N GLN A 40 -13.88 -8.10 6.75
CA GLN A 40 -14.63 -6.91 6.33
C GLN A 40 -15.80 -6.55 7.26
N SER A 41 -16.36 -7.51 8.00
CA SER A 41 -17.48 -7.25 8.88
C SER A 41 -17.08 -6.44 10.13
N GLU A 42 -15.84 -6.54 10.57
CA GLU A 42 -15.30 -5.84 11.74
C GLU A 42 -14.97 -4.36 11.48
N VAL A 43 -15.01 -3.90 10.21
CA VAL A 43 -14.62 -2.55 9.83
C VAL A 43 -15.83 -1.70 9.51
N ALA A 44 -15.81 -0.44 9.96
CA ALA A 44 -16.87 0.52 9.71
C ALA A 44 -17.16 0.65 8.18
N LEU A 45 -18.45 0.75 7.82
CA LEU A 45 -18.91 0.74 6.42
C LEU A 45 -18.19 1.76 5.52
N ASN A 46 -17.88 2.94 6.05
CA ASN A 46 -17.17 3.99 5.31
C ASN A 46 -15.71 3.65 5.00
N LEU A 47 -15.10 2.68 5.69
CA LEU A 47 -13.74 2.22 5.47
C LEU A 47 -13.66 1.01 4.53
N ARG A 48 -14.80 0.41 4.19
CA ARG A 48 -14.85 -0.73 3.28
C ARG A 48 -14.46 -0.33 1.87
N ARG A 49 -13.91 -1.27 1.13
CA ARG A 49 -13.53 -1.10 -0.28
C ARG A 49 -14.72 -0.67 -1.13
N GLN A 50 -14.54 0.37 -1.94
CA GLN A 50 -15.58 0.86 -2.86
C GLN A 50 -14.99 1.63 -4.03
N VAL A 51 -15.69 1.65 -5.17
CA VAL A 51 -15.35 2.50 -6.30
C VAL A 51 -15.89 3.91 -6.03
N VAL A 52 -15.01 4.90 -6.19
CA VAL A 52 -15.33 6.32 -5.97
C VAL A 52 -14.97 7.17 -7.18
N LYS A 53 -15.56 8.38 -7.29
CA LYS A 53 -15.10 9.39 -8.24
C LYS A 53 -13.70 9.87 -7.84
N TYR A 54 -12.81 10.06 -8.83
CA TYR A 54 -11.43 10.47 -8.59
C TYR A 54 -10.96 11.43 -9.69
N PRO A 55 -10.03 12.38 -9.43
CA PRO A 55 -9.55 13.32 -10.45
C PRO A 55 -8.99 12.62 -11.70
N ARG A 56 -9.38 13.13 -12.90
CA ARG A 56 -9.01 12.52 -14.20
C ARG A 56 -7.56 12.75 -14.62
N ASN A 57 -6.87 13.70 -13.99
CA ASN A 57 -5.49 14.06 -14.28
C ASN A 57 -4.44 13.13 -13.65
N ILE A 58 -4.89 12.09 -12.98
CA ILE A 58 -4.00 11.07 -12.39
C ILE A 58 -4.01 9.84 -13.31
N ALA A 59 -2.82 9.35 -13.67
CA ALA A 59 -2.68 8.19 -14.54
C ALA A 59 -3.26 6.92 -13.89
N ALA A 60 -3.98 6.13 -14.68
CA ALA A 60 -4.47 4.81 -14.26
C ALA A 60 -3.29 3.93 -13.79
N GLY A 61 -3.55 3.04 -12.84
CA GLY A 61 -2.53 2.20 -12.21
C GLY A 61 -1.72 2.89 -11.10
N THR A 62 -1.89 4.22 -10.90
CA THR A 62 -1.23 4.92 -9.79
C THR A 62 -1.94 4.60 -8.46
N VAL A 63 -1.15 4.38 -7.41
CA VAL A 63 -1.65 4.27 -6.03
C VAL A 63 -1.43 5.60 -5.31
N ILE A 64 -2.47 6.14 -4.71
CA ILE A 64 -2.41 7.36 -3.90
C ILE A 64 -2.78 7.01 -2.46
N ILE A 65 -1.99 7.45 -1.49
CA ILE A 65 -2.23 7.21 -0.07
C ILE A 65 -2.44 8.56 0.63
N ASP A 66 -3.65 8.74 1.16
CA ASP A 66 -4.02 9.87 1.99
C ASP A 66 -3.93 9.45 3.47
N THR A 67 -2.79 9.74 4.08
CA THR A 67 -2.54 9.38 5.47
C THR A 67 -3.37 10.20 6.46
N ALA A 68 -3.82 11.39 6.08
CA ALA A 68 -4.66 12.24 6.92
C ALA A 68 -6.08 11.65 7.04
N GLN A 69 -6.61 11.13 5.94
CA GLN A 69 -7.97 10.56 5.89
C GLN A 69 -7.98 9.03 6.09
N THR A 70 -6.82 8.38 6.20
CA THR A 70 -6.69 6.92 6.32
C THR A 70 -7.30 6.14 5.16
N PHE A 71 -7.06 6.63 3.93
CA PHE A 71 -7.50 5.97 2.70
C PHE A 71 -6.35 5.73 1.74
N LEU A 72 -6.45 4.64 0.98
CA LEU A 72 -5.63 4.35 -0.20
C LEU A 72 -6.55 4.31 -1.42
N TYR A 73 -6.10 4.87 -2.53
CA TYR A 73 -6.81 4.90 -3.81
C TYR A 73 -5.96 4.23 -4.88
N TYR A 74 -6.52 3.22 -5.55
CA TYR A 74 -5.97 2.67 -6.78
C TYR A 74 -6.72 3.30 -7.96
N VAL A 75 -6.04 4.10 -8.77
CA VAL A 75 -6.64 4.86 -9.87
C VAL A 75 -6.97 3.94 -11.03
N LEU A 76 -8.25 3.87 -11.42
CA LEU A 76 -8.75 3.04 -12.53
C LEU A 76 -8.68 3.76 -13.89
N GLY A 77 -8.56 5.09 -13.88
CA GLY A 77 -8.82 5.93 -15.04
C GLY A 77 -10.29 6.37 -15.11
N ASP A 78 -10.66 7.11 -16.15
CA ASP A 78 -12.02 7.60 -16.42
C ASP A 78 -12.70 8.33 -15.25
N GLY A 79 -11.91 8.95 -14.40
CA GLY A 79 -12.41 9.68 -13.24
C GLY A 79 -12.86 8.78 -12.09
N LYS A 80 -12.31 7.56 -11.98
CA LYS A 80 -12.64 6.58 -10.95
C LYS A 80 -11.40 6.05 -10.27
N ALA A 81 -11.55 5.63 -9.00
CA ALA A 81 -10.57 4.87 -8.26
C ALA A 81 -11.26 3.86 -7.35
N ILE A 82 -10.57 2.79 -7.01
CA ILE A 82 -10.94 1.93 -5.88
C ILE A 82 -10.36 2.56 -4.63
N ARG A 83 -11.21 2.83 -3.64
CA ARG A 83 -10.82 3.33 -2.33
C ARG A 83 -10.82 2.20 -1.32
N TYR A 84 -9.76 2.10 -0.53
CA TYR A 84 -9.57 1.16 0.58
C TYR A 84 -9.36 1.93 1.86
N GLY A 85 -9.95 1.49 2.98
CA GLY A 85 -9.58 1.96 4.31
C GLY A 85 -8.22 1.41 4.71
N VAL A 86 -7.38 2.24 5.32
CA VAL A 86 -6.03 1.83 5.72
C VAL A 86 -5.68 2.27 7.14
N GLY A 87 -4.82 1.50 7.80
CA GLY A 87 -4.12 1.96 8.99
C GLY A 87 -2.78 2.60 8.59
N VAL A 88 -2.42 3.70 9.22
CA VAL A 88 -1.24 4.50 8.84
C VAL A 88 -0.32 4.79 10.03
N GLY A 89 0.84 5.41 9.77
CA GLY A 89 1.79 5.81 10.79
C GLY A 89 1.19 6.74 11.84
N ARG A 90 1.47 6.46 13.13
CA ARG A 90 1.14 7.36 14.22
C ARG A 90 1.95 8.66 14.12
N LYS A 91 1.56 9.67 14.87
CA LYS A 91 2.29 10.96 14.96
C LYS A 91 3.79 10.73 15.18
N GLY A 92 4.64 11.37 14.37
CA GLY A 92 6.10 11.19 14.37
C GLY A 92 6.60 10.03 13.51
N PHE A 93 5.70 9.21 12.93
CA PHE A 93 6.02 8.12 11.99
C PHE A 93 5.29 8.29 10.65
N THR A 94 4.84 9.51 10.35
CA THR A 94 4.25 9.85 9.05
C THR A 94 5.35 10.27 8.08
N TRP A 95 5.17 9.91 6.81
CA TRP A 95 6.04 10.30 5.70
C TRP A 95 5.20 10.63 4.48
N SER A 96 5.78 11.33 3.53
CA SER A 96 5.15 11.67 2.26
C SER A 96 6.17 11.62 1.13
N GLY A 97 5.69 11.57 -0.10
CA GLY A 97 6.55 11.54 -1.27
C GLY A 97 6.12 10.48 -2.29
N VAL A 98 6.98 10.26 -3.27
CA VAL A 98 6.75 9.30 -4.36
C VAL A 98 7.70 8.13 -4.19
N GLN A 99 7.16 6.92 -4.27
CA GLN A 99 7.88 5.66 -4.26
C GLN A 99 7.40 4.79 -5.43
N SER A 100 8.03 3.64 -5.61
CA SER A 100 7.55 2.58 -6.48
C SER A 100 7.53 1.24 -5.73
N VAL A 101 6.68 0.33 -6.16
CA VAL A 101 6.72 -1.06 -5.66
C VAL A 101 8.01 -1.69 -6.18
N THR A 102 8.87 -2.17 -5.28
CA THR A 102 10.15 -2.80 -5.65
C THR A 102 10.12 -4.32 -5.50
N ARG A 103 9.24 -4.83 -4.65
CA ARG A 103 9.05 -6.25 -4.41
C ARG A 103 7.63 -6.54 -3.94
N LYS A 104 7.12 -7.69 -4.29
CA LYS A 104 5.84 -8.24 -3.84
C LYS A 104 6.10 -9.56 -3.12
N ALA A 105 5.34 -9.85 -2.07
CA ALA A 105 5.43 -11.12 -1.34
C ALA A 105 4.06 -11.57 -0.85
N GLU A 106 3.83 -12.87 -0.93
CA GLU A 106 2.67 -13.55 -0.34
C GLU A 106 3.07 -14.14 1.00
N TRP A 107 2.23 -14.00 2.00
CA TRP A 107 2.46 -14.46 3.38
C TRP A 107 3.91 -14.24 3.84
N PRO A 108 4.40 -12.97 3.83
CA PRO A 108 5.81 -12.68 4.09
C PRO A 108 6.18 -12.99 5.54
N ASP A 109 7.41 -13.46 5.75
CA ASP A 109 8.00 -13.50 7.09
C ASP A 109 8.15 -12.07 7.64
N TRP A 110 8.01 -11.94 8.93
CA TRP A 110 8.18 -10.68 9.63
C TRP A 110 9.42 -10.70 10.53
N THR A 111 10.28 -9.72 10.32
CA THR A 111 11.39 -9.38 11.20
C THR A 111 11.19 -7.94 11.66
N PRO A 112 11.00 -7.70 12.97
CA PRO A 112 10.82 -6.34 13.47
C PRO A 112 12.08 -5.51 13.24
N PRO A 113 11.95 -4.22 12.84
CA PRO A 113 13.08 -3.30 12.78
C PRO A 113 13.79 -3.17 14.14
N THR A 114 15.10 -2.91 14.11
CA THR A 114 15.92 -2.78 15.34
C THR A 114 15.35 -1.74 16.30
N GLU A 115 14.90 -0.60 15.77
CA GLU A 115 14.30 0.46 16.59
C GLU A 115 12.97 0.05 17.22
N MET A 116 12.23 -0.86 16.60
CA MET A 116 11.01 -1.43 17.18
C MET A 116 11.35 -2.37 18.33
N ILE A 117 12.37 -3.21 18.15
CA ILE A 117 12.87 -4.08 19.20
C ILE A 117 13.40 -3.28 20.40
N ALA A 118 14.11 -2.18 20.16
CA ALA A 118 14.60 -1.30 21.22
C ALA A 118 13.44 -0.72 22.06
N ARG A 119 12.30 -0.40 21.43
CA ARG A 119 11.11 0.09 22.15
C ARG A 119 10.26 -1.02 22.78
N GLN A 120 10.34 -2.23 22.24
CA GLN A 120 9.54 -3.40 22.65
C GLN A 120 10.42 -4.66 22.67
N PRO A 121 11.28 -4.83 23.70
CA PRO A 121 12.28 -5.91 23.76
C PRO A 121 11.69 -7.32 23.78
N TYR A 122 10.40 -7.45 24.15
CA TYR A 122 9.67 -8.72 24.24
C TYR A 122 9.18 -9.24 22.87
N LEU A 123 9.28 -8.45 21.79
CA LEU A 123 8.87 -8.90 20.45
C LEU A 123 9.74 -10.06 19.97
N ALA A 124 9.09 -11.01 19.30
CA ALA A 124 9.79 -12.08 18.58
C ALA A 124 10.76 -11.47 17.56
N ARG A 125 11.98 -12.02 17.47
CA ARG A 125 13.02 -11.53 16.54
C ARG A 125 12.70 -11.88 15.09
N TRP A 126 11.86 -12.88 14.88
CA TRP A 126 11.37 -13.35 13.59
C TRP A 126 10.05 -14.08 13.78
N MET A 127 9.17 -14.01 12.78
CA MET A 127 7.90 -14.72 12.73
C MET A 127 7.65 -15.19 11.30
N ALA A 128 7.36 -16.46 11.12
CA ALA A 128 6.99 -17.04 9.83
C ALA A 128 5.72 -16.38 9.27
N GLY A 129 5.59 -16.36 7.95
CA GLY A 129 4.36 -15.95 7.27
C GLY A 129 3.18 -16.82 7.67
N GLY A 130 1.98 -16.24 7.68
CA GLY A 130 0.75 -16.94 8.07
C GLY A 130 -0.25 -16.02 8.74
N PRO A 131 -1.46 -16.52 9.09
CA PRO A 131 -2.56 -15.72 9.64
C PRO A 131 -2.22 -14.94 10.91
N GLY A 132 -1.37 -15.49 11.77
CA GLY A 132 -0.91 -14.81 13.00
C GLY A 132 0.16 -13.74 12.79
N ASN A 133 0.70 -13.61 11.57
CA ASN A 133 1.78 -12.68 11.27
C ASN A 133 1.23 -11.24 11.08
N PRO A 134 1.84 -10.22 11.70
CA PRO A 134 1.37 -8.84 11.61
C PRO A 134 1.42 -8.22 10.21
N LEU A 135 2.15 -8.82 9.26
CA LEU A 135 2.16 -8.38 7.85
C LEU A 135 0.97 -8.93 7.05
N GLY A 136 0.21 -9.89 7.60
CA GLY A 136 -0.94 -10.48 6.94
C GLY A 136 -0.63 -11.21 5.64
N ALA A 137 -1.64 -11.30 4.77
CA ALA A 137 -1.63 -12.17 3.60
C ALA A 137 -0.66 -11.71 2.48
N ARG A 138 -0.41 -10.41 2.32
CA ARG A 138 0.42 -9.84 1.23
C ARG A 138 1.22 -8.65 1.71
N ALA A 139 2.38 -8.41 1.08
CA ALA A 139 3.15 -7.19 1.26
C ALA A 139 3.70 -6.65 -0.06
N LEU A 140 3.63 -5.32 -0.22
CA LEU A 140 4.23 -4.52 -1.29
C LEU A 140 5.33 -3.67 -0.67
N TYR A 141 6.58 -3.88 -1.06
CA TYR A 141 7.74 -3.16 -0.55
C TYR A 141 7.97 -1.90 -1.36
N LEU A 142 8.26 -0.76 -0.71
CA LEU A 142 8.28 0.56 -1.32
C LEU A 142 9.69 1.13 -1.41
N GLY A 143 10.20 1.29 -2.64
CA GLY A 143 11.52 1.85 -2.92
C GLY A 143 12.63 1.12 -2.15
N GLY A 144 13.70 1.85 -1.82
CA GLY A 144 14.78 1.39 -0.93
C GLY A 144 14.48 1.67 0.56
N THR A 145 13.21 1.81 0.94
CA THR A 145 12.79 2.16 2.30
C THR A 145 12.42 0.93 3.14
N ILE A 146 12.22 1.14 4.43
CA ILE A 146 11.67 0.12 5.34
C ILE A 146 10.14 0.03 5.26
N TYR A 147 9.48 0.91 4.48
CA TYR A 147 8.02 1.01 4.42
C TYR A 147 7.41 -0.02 3.48
N ARG A 148 6.20 -0.46 3.83
CA ARG A 148 5.42 -1.46 3.10
C ARG A 148 3.94 -1.07 3.10
N ILE A 149 3.21 -1.50 2.07
CA ILE A 149 1.77 -1.68 2.13
C ILE A 149 1.56 -3.17 2.39
N HIS A 150 0.83 -3.54 3.43
CA HIS A 150 0.69 -4.94 3.82
C HIS A 150 -0.66 -5.24 4.48
N GLY A 151 -1.02 -6.50 4.58
CA GLY A 151 -2.18 -6.96 5.31
C GLY A 151 -2.05 -6.76 6.83
N THR A 152 -2.96 -7.32 7.59
CA THR A 152 -2.89 -7.27 9.05
C THR A 152 -3.57 -8.50 9.68
N ASN A 153 -3.09 -8.90 10.83
CA ASN A 153 -3.78 -9.84 11.73
C ASN A 153 -4.64 -9.10 12.78
N ASP A 154 -4.74 -7.76 12.72
CA ASP A 154 -5.59 -6.94 13.60
C ASP A 154 -6.40 -5.92 12.78
N PRO A 155 -7.58 -6.31 12.25
CA PRO A 155 -8.46 -5.48 11.44
C PRO A 155 -8.87 -4.18 12.13
N ARG A 156 -8.92 -4.16 13.46
CA ARG A 156 -9.30 -2.99 14.27
C ARG A 156 -8.33 -1.82 14.12
N THR A 157 -7.15 -2.04 13.50
CA THR A 157 -6.18 -0.99 13.21
C THR A 157 -6.48 -0.20 11.94
N ILE A 158 -7.43 -0.65 11.11
CA ILE A 158 -7.86 0.07 9.91
C ILE A 158 -8.64 1.34 10.30
N GLY A 159 -8.36 2.43 9.61
CA GLY A 159 -8.87 3.76 9.94
C GLY A 159 -8.12 4.47 11.07
N LYS A 160 -7.03 3.89 11.60
CA LYS A 160 -6.28 4.43 12.74
C LYS A 160 -4.84 4.81 12.37
N GLN A 161 -4.27 5.73 13.16
CA GLN A 161 -2.87 6.16 13.06
C GLN A 161 -2.04 5.46 14.16
N VAL A 162 -1.67 4.21 13.94
CA VAL A 162 -1.06 3.35 14.97
C VAL A 162 0.25 2.68 14.55
N SER A 163 0.58 2.66 13.25
CA SER A 163 1.75 1.96 12.74
C SER A 163 3.07 2.74 12.98
N SER A 164 4.19 2.11 12.68
CA SER A 164 5.51 2.77 12.63
C SER A 164 5.87 3.26 11.21
N GLY A 165 4.86 3.67 10.42
CA GLY A 165 5.02 4.24 9.08
C GLY A 165 4.55 3.35 7.93
N CYS A 166 4.44 2.03 8.13
CA CYS A 166 3.84 1.13 7.14
C CYS A 166 2.32 1.38 7.00
N ILE A 167 1.79 1.03 5.84
CA ILE A 167 0.37 1.17 5.50
C ILE A 167 -0.28 -0.20 5.67
N ARG A 168 -1.22 -0.31 6.61
CA ARG A 168 -1.96 -1.55 6.89
C ARG A 168 -3.26 -1.59 6.11
N MET A 169 -3.61 -2.75 5.59
CA MET A 169 -4.87 -3.03 4.89
C MET A 169 -5.53 -4.27 5.48
N LEU A 170 -6.84 -4.42 5.30
CA LEU A 170 -7.47 -5.71 5.48
C LEU A 170 -6.82 -6.75 4.56
N ASN A 171 -6.79 -8.01 4.96
CA ASN A 171 -6.20 -9.08 4.13
C ASN A 171 -6.92 -9.18 2.77
N ALA A 172 -8.24 -9.12 2.74
CA ALA A 172 -9.03 -9.09 1.50
C ALA A 172 -8.65 -7.92 0.57
N ASP A 173 -8.37 -6.75 1.15
CA ASP A 173 -8.07 -5.54 0.41
C ASP A 173 -6.64 -5.52 -0.13
N VAL A 174 -5.68 -6.02 0.65
CA VAL A 174 -4.30 -6.12 0.17
C VAL A 174 -4.14 -7.21 -0.87
N ILE A 175 -4.93 -8.30 -0.82
CA ILE A 175 -4.98 -9.34 -1.86
C ILE A 175 -5.50 -8.72 -3.16
N ASP A 176 -6.61 -7.96 -3.11
CA ASP A 176 -7.16 -7.26 -4.28
C ASP A 176 -6.17 -6.24 -4.85
N LEU A 177 -5.57 -5.40 -4.02
CA LEU A 177 -4.55 -4.43 -4.47
C LEU A 177 -3.33 -5.14 -5.07
N TYR A 178 -2.85 -6.22 -4.44
CA TYR A 178 -1.71 -7.02 -4.89
C TYR A 178 -1.92 -7.59 -6.30
N SER A 179 -3.14 -8.02 -6.64
CA SER A 179 -3.47 -8.52 -7.98
C SER A 179 -3.47 -7.45 -9.07
N ARG A 180 -3.58 -6.16 -8.69
CA ARG A 180 -3.69 -5.01 -9.61
C ARG A 180 -2.38 -4.29 -9.84
N VAL A 181 -1.43 -4.39 -8.92
CA VAL A 181 -0.17 -3.64 -8.97
C VAL A 181 0.99 -4.56 -9.35
N ASP A 182 1.94 -4.01 -10.12
CA ASP A 182 3.18 -4.68 -10.50
C ASP A 182 4.38 -4.02 -9.82
N VAL A 183 5.52 -4.70 -9.88
CA VAL A 183 6.81 -4.07 -9.56
C VAL A 183 7.01 -2.90 -10.51
N GLY A 184 7.41 -1.73 -9.98
CA GLY A 184 7.47 -0.48 -10.71
C GLY A 184 6.22 0.41 -10.56
N THR A 185 5.07 -0.13 -10.08
CA THR A 185 3.86 0.68 -9.85
C THR A 185 4.17 1.89 -8.98
N LYS A 186 3.74 3.07 -9.44
CA LYS A 186 3.91 4.35 -8.76
C LYS A 186 3.01 4.46 -7.54
N ILE A 187 3.62 4.80 -6.40
CA ILE A 187 2.95 5.05 -5.13
C ILE A 187 3.20 6.50 -4.74
N VAL A 188 2.14 7.27 -4.51
CA VAL A 188 2.20 8.66 -4.05
C VAL A 188 1.60 8.73 -2.66
N VAL A 189 2.39 9.11 -1.67
CA VAL A 189 1.91 9.35 -0.31
C VAL A 189 1.77 10.85 -0.11
N LEU A 190 0.53 11.29 0.13
CA LEU A 190 0.20 12.70 0.27
C LEU A 190 0.75 13.25 1.59
N PRO A 191 1.22 14.51 1.63
CA PRO A 191 1.60 15.16 2.85
C PRO A 191 0.39 15.31 3.78
N ASN A 192 0.60 15.09 5.08
CA ASN A 192 -0.45 15.34 6.06
C ASN A 192 -0.60 16.86 6.28
N HIS A 193 -1.65 17.46 5.73
CA HIS A 193 -1.91 18.90 5.80
C HIS A 193 -2.05 19.44 7.23
N ASN A 194 -2.34 18.60 8.21
CA ASN A 194 -2.34 19.00 9.62
C ASN A 194 -0.96 19.41 10.16
N ASN A 195 0.13 19.10 9.44
CA ASN A 195 1.49 19.54 9.77
C ASN A 195 1.95 20.78 8.98
N VAL A 196 1.26 21.17 7.90
CA VAL A 196 1.65 22.33 7.08
C VAL A 196 1.27 23.65 7.76
N ALA A 197 0.29 23.66 8.66
CA ALA A 197 -0.10 24.85 9.42
C ALA A 197 0.95 25.34 10.45
N ARG A 198 2.10 24.65 10.58
CA ARG A 198 3.20 25.05 11.49
C ARG A 198 4.49 25.45 10.79
N ILE A 199 4.54 25.43 9.46
CA ILE A 199 5.67 25.94 8.71
C ILE A 199 5.25 27.24 8.05
N ALA A 200 5.56 28.33 8.75
CA ALA A 200 5.70 29.70 8.31
C ALA A 200 4.47 30.35 7.61
N THR A 201 3.79 31.19 8.35
CA THR A 201 3.51 32.54 7.80
C THR A 201 4.84 33.07 7.24
N PRO A 202 4.95 33.41 5.95
CA PRO A 202 6.11 34.13 5.46
C PRO A 202 6.08 35.50 6.12
N THR A 203 6.96 35.68 7.11
CA THR A 203 7.30 36.98 7.66
C THR A 203 7.75 37.87 6.50
N SER A 204 6.95 38.91 6.24
CA SER A 204 7.22 40.10 5.42
C SER A 204 8.16 39.88 4.21
N VAL A 205 7.55 39.93 3.04
CA VAL A 205 8.24 40.23 1.78
C VAL A 205 8.81 41.63 1.92
N VAL A 206 10.11 41.75 2.23
CA VAL A 206 10.83 43.02 2.06
C VAL A 206 10.87 43.28 0.57
N PRO A 207 10.29 44.39 0.08
CA PRO A 207 10.39 44.68 -1.35
C PRO A 207 11.83 44.99 -1.69
N VAL A 208 12.44 44.13 -2.53
CA VAL A 208 13.72 44.41 -3.15
C VAL A 208 13.52 45.61 -4.06
N ARG A 209 13.97 46.79 -3.63
CA ARG A 209 14.08 47.95 -4.52
C ARG A 209 15.19 47.67 -5.53
N PHE A 210 14.81 47.41 -6.75
CA PHE A 210 15.73 47.48 -7.88
C PHE A 210 16.27 48.91 -8.00
N ALA A 211 17.58 49.07 -7.78
CA ALA A 211 18.26 50.32 -8.09
C ALA A 211 18.16 50.54 -9.61
N ALA A 212 17.77 51.78 -10.01
CA ALA A 212 17.73 52.16 -11.40
C ALA A 212 19.12 52.07 -12.02
N PRO A 213 19.23 51.70 -13.30
CA PRO A 213 20.53 51.62 -13.98
C PRO A 213 21.17 53.02 -14.01
N ARG A 214 22.41 53.12 -13.57
CA ARG A 214 23.22 54.34 -13.75
C ARG A 214 23.44 54.58 -15.24
N THR A 215 22.91 55.68 -15.75
CA THR A 215 23.27 56.22 -17.05
C THR A 215 24.75 56.71 -16.96
N TYR A 216 25.63 56.07 -17.69
CA TYR A 216 26.97 56.59 -17.91
C TYR A 216 26.87 57.67 -18.96
N ASP A 217 27.15 58.91 -18.53
CA ASP A 217 27.26 60.08 -19.38
C ASP A 217 28.58 60.02 -20.14
N LEU A 218 28.53 59.73 -21.44
CA LEU A 218 29.66 59.82 -22.36
C LEU A 218 29.82 61.26 -22.81
N HIS A 219 30.37 62.13 -21.96
CA HIS A 219 30.85 63.43 -22.43
C HIS A 219 32.38 63.42 -22.54
N ALA A 220 32.71 63.52 -23.76
CA ALA A 220 33.94 64.03 -24.36
C ALA A 220 34.96 64.69 -23.39
N SER A 221 36.19 64.29 -23.58
CA SER A 221 37.33 65.21 -23.47
C SER A 221 38.35 64.83 -24.50
N ASN A 222 38.33 65.55 -25.62
CA ASN A 222 39.52 65.87 -26.38
C ASN A 222 40.56 66.43 -25.43
N ILE A 223 41.80 66.00 -25.56
CA ILE A 223 42.95 66.93 -25.55
C ILE A 223 44.21 66.07 -25.89
N TYR A 224 44.88 66.47 -27.02
CA TYR A 224 46.28 66.30 -27.48
C TYR A 224 46.96 64.93 -27.43
#